data_2bd5264aaf5de352d047bbd5d16e0ca4
#
_entry.id   2bd5264aaf5de352d047bbd5d16e0ca4
#
_cell.length_a   1.000
_cell.length_b   1.000
_cell.length_c   1.000
_cell.angle_alpha   90.00
_cell.angle_beta   90.00
_cell.angle_gamma   90.00
#
_symmetry.space_group_name_H-M   'P 1'
#
loop_
_entity.id
_entity.type
_entity.pdbx_description
1 polymer ?
#
loop_
_entity_poly.entity_id
_entity_poly.type
_entity_poly.pdbx_seq_one_letter_code
_entity_poly.pdbx_strand_id
1 'polypeptide(L)'
;MPYAPTSSFVEPWLKYKTPIVRQLAFALASPNILSSIPNELNIQHSFNLHSNEHWLELYNDYESRLNALDLDSTELDIFLAKLKSTRLGLRFEMFFWFWLLDDKYHHYKLLAHSIQIIDGPKTVGELDFLIFNNKENRIEHWEVALKYYLAEKDLSLPFWYGLNRSDTFARKLNHFTQKQFQFSHALDYEISHKFAVMKGQLFLPEHSKNNLQPNWINTNRRLGVWGTSIKDSSQDFYRLSRQEWICPHIEKCSETALWWTDGLYLQTETQNFYMYRNANLLKLY
;
A
#
# COMPACT_ATOMS: atom_id res chain seq x y z
N MET A 1 -5.65 -31.87 3.25
CA MET A 1 -6.02 -31.07 2.08
C MET A 1 -5.92 -29.61 2.52
N PRO A 2 -5.17 -28.74 1.85
CA PRO A 2 -5.14 -27.34 2.22
C PRO A 2 -6.51 -26.72 1.92
N TYR A 3 -7.13 -26.15 2.93
CA TYR A 3 -8.35 -25.37 2.80
C TYR A 3 -8.07 -24.19 1.84
N ALA A 4 -8.68 -24.19 0.68
CA ALA A 4 -8.72 -23.01 -0.17
C ALA A 4 -9.54 -21.94 0.58
N PRO A 5 -8.99 -20.75 0.83
CA PRO A 5 -9.78 -19.70 1.43
C PRO A 5 -10.90 -19.31 0.44
N THR A 6 -12.14 -19.41 0.87
CA THR A 6 -13.31 -18.89 0.16
C THR A 6 -13.33 -17.35 0.26
N SER A 7 -12.25 -16.73 -0.19
CA SER A 7 -12.15 -15.27 -0.23
C SER A 7 -12.73 -14.80 -1.56
N SER A 8 -13.72 -13.91 -1.50
CA SER A 8 -14.28 -13.21 -2.67
C SER A 8 -13.29 -12.20 -3.27
N PHE A 9 -12.10 -12.05 -2.66
CA PHE A 9 -11.08 -11.10 -3.08
C PHE A 9 -10.11 -11.72 -4.09
N VAL A 10 -9.77 -10.95 -5.12
CA VAL A 10 -8.75 -11.33 -6.10
C VAL A 10 -7.38 -10.97 -5.52
N GLU A 11 -6.64 -11.96 -5.06
CA GLU A 11 -5.34 -11.82 -4.40
C GLU A 11 -4.26 -12.69 -5.08
N PRO A 12 -3.92 -12.44 -6.37
CA PRO A 12 -3.04 -13.30 -7.15
C PRO A 12 -1.61 -13.37 -6.63
N TRP A 13 -1.20 -12.41 -5.80
CA TRP A 13 0.13 -12.40 -5.15
C TRP A 13 0.31 -13.55 -4.16
N LEU A 14 -0.76 -14.13 -3.62
CA LEU A 14 -0.69 -15.20 -2.63
C LEU A 14 -0.16 -16.52 -3.19
N LYS A 15 -0.10 -16.69 -4.52
CA LYS A 15 0.42 -17.91 -5.14
C LYS A 15 1.95 -18.03 -5.07
N TYR A 16 2.69 -16.94 -4.91
CA TYR A 16 4.15 -16.94 -4.89
C TYR A 16 4.67 -17.44 -3.55
N LYS A 17 5.67 -18.32 -3.58
CA LYS A 17 6.28 -18.92 -2.39
C LYS A 17 7.29 -17.98 -1.74
N THR A 18 8.09 -17.32 -2.54
CA THR A 18 9.14 -16.41 -2.09
C THR A 18 8.54 -15.11 -1.53
N PRO A 19 8.75 -14.78 -0.25
CA PRO A 19 8.08 -13.64 0.41
C PRO A 19 8.29 -12.30 -0.29
N ILE A 20 9.51 -12.04 -0.77
CA ILE A 20 9.86 -10.79 -1.45
C ILE A 20 9.14 -10.67 -2.82
N VAL A 21 9.00 -11.78 -3.55
CA VAL A 21 8.28 -11.81 -4.83
C VAL A 21 6.78 -11.63 -4.61
N ARG A 22 6.23 -12.23 -3.53
CA ARG A 22 4.85 -11.99 -3.13
C ARG A 22 4.59 -10.52 -2.81
N GLN A 23 5.54 -9.82 -2.15
CA GLN A 23 5.44 -8.39 -1.87
C GLN A 23 5.49 -7.55 -3.16
N LEU A 24 6.35 -7.88 -4.12
CA LEU A 24 6.38 -7.23 -5.44
C LEU A 24 5.07 -7.47 -6.20
N ALA A 25 4.59 -8.70 -6.24
CA ALA A 25 3.30 -9.04 -6.86
C ALA A 25 2.13 -8.29 -6.20
N PHE A 26 2.13 -8.15 -4.86
CA PHE A 26 1.17 -7.32 -4.13
C PHE A 26 1.26 -5.85 -4.54
N ALA A 27 2.44 -5.29 -4.69
CA ALA A 27 2.61 -3.90 -5.10
C ALA A 27 1.93 -3.62 -6.45
N LEU A 28 2.02 -4.56 -7.38
CA LEU A 28 1.42 -4.43 -8.72
C LEU A 28 -0.08 -4.76 -8.73
N ALA A 29 -0.47 -5.92 -8.20
CA ALA A 29 -1.84 -6.44 -8.35
C ALA A 29 -2.85 -5.88 -7.34
N SER A 30 -2.41 -5.45 -6.15
CA SER A 30 -3.34 -5.01 -5.11
C SER A 30 -4.12 -3.79 -5.56
N PRO A 31 -5.43 -3.73 -5.33
CA PRO A 31 -6.20 -2.50 -5.49
C PRO A 31 -5.64 -1.35 -4.64
N ASN A 32 -5.86 -0.11 -5.07
CA ASN A 32 -5.70 1.03 -4.16
C ASN A 32 -6.65 0.87 -2.97
N ILE A 33 -6.29 1.41 -1.80
CA ILE A 33 -7.19 1.46 -0.63
C ILE A 33 -8.38 2.40 -0.85
N LEU A 34 -8.29 3.27 -1.86
CA LEU A 34 -9.35 4.17 -2.34
C LEU A 34 -9.86 3.69 -3.70
N SER A 35 -11.18 3.70 -3.91
CA SER A 35 -11.81 3.55 -5.23
C SER A 35 -12.08 4.91 -5.90
N SER A 36 -12.22 5.96 -5.11
CA SER A 36 -12.43 7.34 -5.60
C SER A 36 -11.83 8.35 -4.62
N ILE A 37 -11.69 9.58 -5.05
CA ILE A 37 -11.25 10.67 -4.19
C ILE A 37 -12.43 11.09 -3.30
N PRO A 38 -12.25 11.15 -1.95
CA PRO A 38 -13.33 11.56 -1.05
C PRO A 38 -13.85 12.96 -1.35
N ASN A 39 -15.18 13.12 -1.35
CA ASN A 39 -15.81 14.44 -1.60
C ASN A 39 -15.48 15.49 -0.53
N GLU A 40 -15.10 15.05 0.66
CA GLU A 40 -14.68 15.92 1.77
C GLU A 40 -13.28 16.55 1.55
N LEU A 41 -12.54 16.06 0.56
CA LEU A 41 -11.20 16.57 0.27
C LEU A 41 -11.27 17.88 -0.52
N ASN A 42 -10.66 18.94 0.01
CA ASN A 42 -10.49 20.17 -0.74
C ASN A 42 -9.33 20.04 -1.75
N ILE A 43 -9.67 19.84 -3.01
CA ILE A 43 -8.71 19.60 -4.09
C ILE A 43 -8.16 20.92 -4.61
N GLN A 44 -6.85 21.17 -4.39
CA GLN A 44 -6.13 22.30 -4.99
C GLN A 44 -5.48 21.90 -6.32
N HIS A 45 -4.81 20.76 -6.35
CA HIS A 45 -4.24 20.17 -7.56
C HIS A 45 -4.83 18.78 -7.75
N SER A 46 -5.46 18.57 -8.90
CA SER A 46 -6.12 17.30 -9.22
C SER A 46 -5.11 16.17 -9.43
N PHE A 47 -5.53 14.99 -9.07
CA PHE A 47 -4.82 13.73 -9.34
C PHE A 47 -5.82 12.61 -9.61
N ASN A 48 -5.35 11.51 -10.14
CA ASN A 48 -6.16 10.36 -10.51
C ASN A 48 -5.77 9.13 -9.68
N LEU A 49 -6.63 8.12 -9.72
CA LEU A 49 -6.35 6.78 -9.23
C LEU A 49 -6.44 5.82 -10.42
N HIS A 50 -5.50 4.88 -10.53
CA HIS A 50 -5.66 3.78 -11.48
C HIS A 50 -6.79 2.85 -11.03
N SER A 51 -7.53 2.29 -11.97
CA SER A 51 -8.59 1.32 -11.70
C SER A 51 -8.02 -0.02 -11.21
N ASN A 52 -8.89 -0.86 -10.64
CA ASN A 52 -8.48 -2.21 -10.22
C ASN A 52 -8.09 -3.09 -11.42
N GLU A 53 -8.79 -2.92 -12.54
CA GLU A 53 -8.53 -3.61 -13.80
C GLU A 53 -7.14 -3.26 -14.33
N HIS A 54 -6.76 -1.97 -14.27
CA HIS A 54 -5.44 -1.52 -14.68
C HIS A 54 -4.33 -2.19 -13.85
N TRP A 55 -4.50 -2.28 -12.53
CA TRP A 55 -3.53 -2.98 -11.67
C TRP A 55 -3.40 -4.46 -12.02
N LEU A 56 -4.51 -5.13 -12.34
CA LEU A 56 -4.50 -6.53 -12.77
C LEU A 56 -3.85 -6.70 -14.17
N GLU A 57 -4.05 -5.76 -15.08
CA GLU A 57 -3.35 -5.76 -16.38
C GLU A 57 -1.83 -5.68 -16.18
N LEU A 58 -1.34 -4.72 -15.39
CA LEU A 58 0.09 -4.58 -15.10
C LEU A 58 0.68 -5.84 -14.44
N TYR A 59 -0.06 -6.45 -13.51
CA TYR A 59 0.32 -7.70 -12.90
C TYR A 59 0.39 -8.84 -13.94
N ASN A 60 -0.61 -8.98 -14.80
CA ASN A 60 -0.66 -10.04 -15.81
C ASN A 60 0.48 -9.90 -16.82
N ASP A 61 0.80 -8.69 -17.25
CA ASP A 61 1.93 -8.41 -18.16
C ASP A 61 3.27 -8.80 -17.51
N TYR A 62 3.37 -8.66 -16.19
CA TYR A 62 4.58 -8.96 -15.42
C TYR A 62 4.62 -10.39 -14.83
N GLU A 63 3.57 -11.18 -14.98
CA GLU A 63 3.42 -12.49 -14.34
C GLU A 63 4.54 -13.48 -14.70
N SER A 64 4.98 -13.51 -15.96
CA SER A 64 6.09 -14.36 -16.40
C SER A 64 7.39 -14.04 -15.67
N ARG A 65 7.66 -12.76 -15.44
CA ARG A 65 8.82 -12.28 -14.69
C ARG A 65 8.71 -12.62 -13.19
N LEU A 66 7.54 -12.45 -12.60
CA LEU A 66 7.28 -12.84 -11.21
C LEU A 66 7.48 -14.34 -11.00
N ASN A 67 7.05 -15.18 -11.94
CA ASN A 67 7.28 -16.63 -11.88
C ASN A 67 8.79 -16.98 -11.94
N ALA A 68 9.56 -16.29 -12.77
CA ALA A 68 11.02 -16.47 -12.83
C ALA A 68 11.69 -16.02 -11.53
N LEU A 69 11.29 -14.89 -10.96
CA LEU A 69 11.79 -14.39 -9.69
C LEU A 69 11.41 -15.29 -8.50
N ASP A 70 10.26 -15.99 -8.56
CA ASP A 70 9.84 -16.93 -7.50
C ASP A 70 10.70 -18.21 -7.49
N LEU A 71 11.31 -18.54 -8.64
CA LEU A 71 12.31 -19.63 -8.73
C LEU A 71 13.71 -19.16 -8.29
N ASP A 72 14.08 -17.94 -8.63
CA ASP A 72 15.37 -17.33 -8.24
C ASP A 72 15.18 -15.82 -7.97
N SER A 73 15.09 -15.44 -6.70
CA SER A 73 14.89 -14.05 -6.27
C SER A 73 16.17 -13.23 -6.11
N THR A 74 17.32 -13.79 -6.43
CA THR A 74 18.64 -13.18 -6.16
C THR A 74 18.75 -11.73 -6.66
N GLU A 75 18.27 -11.45 -7.88
CA GLU A 75 18.32 -10.11 -8.46
C GLU A 75 17.47 -9.11 -7.65
N LEU A 76 16.26 -9.50 -7.26
CA LEU A 76 15.36 -8.68 -6.46
C LEU A 76 15.90 -8.47 -5.04
N ASP A 77 16.50 -9.51 -4.44
CA ASP A 77 17.15 -9.43 -3.13
C ASP A 77 18.33 -8.45 -3.14
N ILE A 78 19.21 -8.55 -4.15
CA ILE A 78 20.33 -7.63 -4.34
C ILE A 78 19.83 -6.19 -4.54
N PHE A 79 18.77 -6.00 -5.32
CA PHE A 79 18.20 -4.67 -5.54
C PHE A 79 17.65 -4.07 -4.25
N LEU A 80 16.88 -4.81 -3.48
CA LEU A 80 16.31 -4.33 -2.21
C LEU A 80 17.36 -4.16 -1.11
N ALA A 81 18.48 -4.87 -1.16
CA ALA A 81 19.60 -4.69 -0.22
C ALA A 81 20.26 -3.30 -0.32
N LYS A 82 20.03 -2.55 -1.40
CA LYS A 82 20.45 -1.15 -1.53
C LYS A 82 19.74 -0.23 -0.53
N LEU A 83 18.55 -0.63 -0.06
CA LEU A 83 17.78 0.15 0.90
C LEU A 83 18.37 0.02 2.30
N LYS A 84 18.93 1.09 2.84
CA LYS A 84 19.49 1.16 4.20
C LYS A 84 18.45 1.53 5.27
N SER A 85 17.16 1.41 4.97
CA SER A 85 16.06 1.82 5.85
C SER A 85 15.12 0.65 6.15
N THR A 86 14.58 0.62 7.36
CA THR A 86 13.54 -0.33 7.78
C THR A 86 12.11 0.18 7.52
N ARG A 87 11.96 1.38 6.95
CA ARG A 87 10.65 1.98 6.67
C ARG A 87 9.95 1.23 5.53
N LEU A 88 8.75 0.73 5.82
CA LEU A 88 7.96 -0.03 4.82
C LEU A 88 7.58 0.80 3.59
N GLY A 89 7.34 2.11 3.74
CA GLY A 89 7.06 2.99 2.62
C GLY A 89 8.19 2.99 1.60
N LEU A 90 9.43 3.22 2.05
CA LEU A 90 10.60 3.19 1.17
C LEU A 90 10.84 1.82 0.54
N ARG A 91 10.60 0.71 1.30
CA ARG A 91 10.66 -0.63 0.73
C ARG A 91 9.60 -0.84 -0.36
N PHE A 92 8.42 -0.27 -0.17
CA PHE A 92 7.33 -0.34 -1.13
C PHE A 92 7.63 0.46 -2.41
N GLU A 93 8.21 1.64 -2.30
CA GLU A 93 8.73 2.44 -3.43
C GLU A 93 9.80 1.67 -4.22
N MET A 94 10.72 0.95 -3.53
CA MET A 94 11.72 0.11 -4.18
C MET A 94 11.11 -0.98 -5.06
N PHE A 95 9.95 -1.55 -4.72
CA PHE A 95 9.27 -2.51 -5.58
C PHE A 95 8.77 -1.87 -6.88
N PHE A 96 8.20 -0.67 -6.82
CA PHE A 96 7.83 0.08 -8.03
C PHE A 96 9.05 0.47 -8.85
N TRP A 97 10.12 0.89 -8.19
CA TRP A 97 11.36 1.20 -8.89
C TRP A 97 11.94 -0.02 -9.59
N PHE A 98 12.00 -1.18 -8.94
CA PHE A 98 12.46 -2.43 -9.56
C PHE A 98 11.61 -2.78 -10.78
N TRP A 99 10.30 -2.76 -10.63
CA TRP A 99 9.37 -3.04 -11.72
C TRP A 99 9.54 -2.07 -12.89
N LEU A 100 9.63 -0.77 -12.65
CA LEU A 100 9.81 0.25 -13.69
C LEU A 100 11.12 0.14 -14.46
N LEU A 101 12.16 -0.47 -13.88
CA LEU A 101 13.42 -0.76 -14.57
C LEU A 101 13.31 -1.95 -15.55
N ASP A 102 12.32 -2.81 -15.36
CA ASP A 102 12.05 -3.98 -16.22
C ASP A 102 11.11 -3.61 -17.40
N ASP A 103 11.40 -2.52 -18.13
CA ASP A 103 10.55 -1.86 -19.13
C ASP A 103 10.12 -2.75 -20.32
N LYS A 104 10.76 -3.90 -20.53
CA LYS A 104 10.38 -4.90 -21.54
C LYS A 104 9.09 -5.66 -21.23
N TYR A 105 8.58 -5.60 -19.97
CA TYR A 105 7.38 -6.31 -19.54
C TYR A 105 6.15 -5.41 -19.42
N HIS A 106 6.27 -4.11 -19.71
CA HIS A 106 5.18 -3.17 -19.62
C HIS A 106 5.41 -1.96 -20.54
N HIS A 107 4.41 -1.12 -20.70
CA HIS A 107 4.46 0.03 -21.59
C HIS A 107 4.96 1.33 -20.94
N TYR A 108 5.47 1.28 -19.74
CA TYR A 108 6.02 2.43 -19.03
C TYR A 108 7.54 2.50 -19.18
N LYS A 109 8.06 3.71 -19.30
CA LYS A 109 9.50 3.99 -19.25
C LYS A 109 9.79 4.92 -18.08
N LEU A 110 10.65 4.50 -17.18
CA LEU A 110 11.10 5.35 -16.08
C LEU A 110 11.97 6.48 -16.64
N LEU A 111 11.57 7.73 -16.41
CA LEU A 111 12.35 8.92 -16.76
C LEU A 111 13.25 9.34 -15.59
N ALA A 112 12.68 9.38 -14.38
CA ALA A 112 13.42 9.68 -13.17
C ALA A 112 12.63 9.21 -11.92
N HIS A 113 13.31 9.08 -10.77
CA HIS A 113 12.70 8.80 -9.48
C HIS A 113 13.35 9.63 -8.38
N SER A 114 12.62 9.84 -7.27
CA SER A 114 13.08 10.62 -6.10
C SER A 114 13.62 12.00 -6.52
N ILE A 115 12.84 12.72 -7.33
CA ILE A 115 13.25 14.00 -7.93
C ILE A 115 12.98 15.11 -6.94
N GLN A 116 14.02 15.73 -6.42
CA GLN A 116 13.87 16.92 -5.59
C GLN A 116 13.65 18.16 -6.45
N ILE A 117 12.58 18.88 -6.17
CA ILE A 117 12.29 20.19 -6.78
C ILE A 117 12.86 21.26 -5.85
N ILE A 118 13.82 22.00 -6.40
CA ILE A 118 14.58 23.01 -5.65
C ILE A 118 14.19 24.39 -6.16
N ASP A 119 13.88 25.31 -5.22
CA ASP A 119 13.67 26.74 -5.48
C ASP A 119 14.64 27.55 -4.61
N GLY A 120 15.68 28.07 -5.25
CA GLY A 120 16.79 28.71 -4.56
C GLY A 120 17.47 27.75 -3.55
N PRO A 121 17.56 28.13 -2.26
CA PRO A 121 18.20 27.28 -1.25
C PRO A 121 17.26 26.23 -0.63
N LYS A 122 16.00 26.11 -1.09
CA LYS A 122 14.97 25.29 -0.47
C LYS A 122 14.52 24.15 -1.39
N THR A 123 14.39 22.93 -0.83
CA THR A 123 13.63 21.86 -1.46
C THR A 123 12.15 22.16 -1.22
N VAL A 124 11.40 22.43 -2.30
CA VAL A 124 9.97 22.78 -2.25
C VAL A 124 9.06 21.57 -2.47
N GLY A 125 9.62 20.45 -2.91
CA GLY A 125 8.91 19.19 -3.07
C GLY A 125 9.82 18.08 -3.55
N GLU A 126 9.26 16.88 -3.58
CA GLU A 126 9.89 15.68 -4.13
C GLU A 126 8.83 14.93 -4.94
N LEU A 127 9.20 14.41 -6.10
CA LEU A 127 8.38 13.53 -6.91
C LEU A 127 8.92 12.11 -6.80
N ASP A 128 8.05 11.15 -6.47
CA ASP A 128 8.47 9.75 -6.33
C ASP A 128 8.91 9.19 -7.69
N PHE A 129 8.05 9.27 -8.72
CA PHE A 129 8.34 8.75 -10.05
C PHE A 129 7.84 9.67 -11.16
N LEU A 130 8.70 9.92 -12.14
CA LEU A 130 8.36 10.54 -13.42
C LEU A 130 8.47 9.46 -14.51
N ILE A 131 7.38 9.22 -15.23
CA ILE A 131 7.21 8.05 -16.09
C ILE A 131 6.69 8.50 -17.45
N PHE A 132 7.21 7.93 -18.53
CA PHE A 132 6.60 8.05 -19.85
C PHE A 132 5.75 6.82 -20.12
N ASN A 133 4.46 7.05 -20.37
CA ASN A 133 3.50 6.03 -20.76
C ASN A 133 3.51 5.91 -22.29
N ASN A 134 4.16 4.86 -22.82
CA ASN A 134 4.30 4.63 -24.27
C ASN A 134 2.96 4.36 -24.95
N LYS A 135 1.99 3.75 -24.24
CA LYS A 135 0.67 3.42 -24.77
C LYS A 135 -0.17 4.68 -25.00
N GLU A 136 -0.12 5.61 -24.05
CA GLU A 136 -0.90 6.85 -24.07
C GLU A 136 -0.09 8.06 -24.57
N ASN A 137 1.20 7.89 -24.87
CA ASN A 137 2.13 8.91 -25.33
C ASN A 137 2.12 10.17 -24.44
N ARG A 138 2.28 9.98 -23.13
CA ARG A 138 2.21 11.06 -22.15
C ARG A 138 3.17 10.89 -20.98
N ILE A 139 3.50 12.01 -20.33
CA ILE A 139 4.30 12.04 -19.11
C ILE A 139 3.37 11.96 -17.90
N GLU A 140 3.65 11.04 -17.00
CA GLU A 140 2.89 10.81 -15.77
C GLU A 140 3.79 11.01 -14.54
N HIS A 141 3.26 11.67 -13.52
CA HIS A 141 3.83 11.74 -12.19
C HIS A 141 3.07 10.79 -11.27
N TRP A 142 3.76 9.79 -10.70
CA TRP A 142 3.19 8.85 -9.75
C TRP A 142 3.75 9.10 -8.35
N GLU A 143 2.86 9.28 -7.38
CA GLU A 143 3.15 9.31 -5.95
C GLU A 143 2.74 7.99 -5.32
N VAL A 144 3.68 7.29 -4.69
CA VAL A 144 3.51 5.92 -4.19
C VAL A 144 3.50 5.91 -2.68
N ALA A 145 2.47 5.32 -2.08
CA ALA A 145 2.33 5.23 -0.63
C ALA A 145 1.80 3.88 -0.17
N LEU A 146 2.47 3.29 0.82
CA LEU A 146 1.96 2.15 1.58
C LEU A 146 1.45 2.66 2.92
N LYS A 147 0.15 2.49 3.19
CA LYS A 147 -0.53 3.09 4.34
C LYS A 147 -1.42 2.11 5.09
N TYR A 148 -1.50 2.31 6.40
CA TYR A 148 -2.34 1.55 7.32
C TYR A 148 -3.10 2.56 8.18
N TYR A 149 -4.43 2.61 8.00
CA TYR A 149 -5.28 3.56 8.74
C TYR A 149 -6.37 2.84 9.52
N LEU A 150 -6.59 3.32 10.73
CA LEU A 150 -7.58 2.82 11.69
C LEU A 150 -8.74 3.81 11.73
N ALA A 151 -9.93 3.34 11.38
CA ALA A 151 -11.14 4.14 11.43
C ALA A 151 -11.63 4.33 12.86
N GLU A 152 -12.18 5.48 13.15
CA GLU A 152 -12.86 5.80 14.39
C GLU A 152 -14.20 6.49 14.11
N LYS A 153 -15.03 6.66 15.12
CA LYS A 153 -16.30 7.41 15.08
C LYS A 153 -17.20 6.98 13.92
N ASP A 154 -17.58 7.92 13.07
CA ASP A 154 -18.55 7.78 11.96
C ASP A 154 -17.88 7.35 10.63
N LEU A 155 -16.61 6.98 10.64
CA LEU A 155 -15.83 6.57 9.47
C LEU A 155 -15.61 7.69 8.42
N SER A 156 -15.97 8.95 8.71
CA SER A 156 -15.68 10.06 7.81
C SER A 156 -14.17 10.31 7.70
N LEU A 157 -13.73 10.93 6.60
CA LEU A 157 -12.31 11.05 6.24
C LEU A 157 -11.39 11.58 7.36
N PRO A 158 -11.77 12.55 8.21
CA PRO A 158 -10.90 13.05 9.27
C PRO A 158 -10.60 12.04 10.38
N PHE A 159 -11.40 10.97 10.50
CA PHE A 159 -11.30 10.00 11.60
C PHE A 159 -10.60 8.70 11.21
N TRP A 160 -9.69 8.76 10.25
CA TRP A 160 -8.80 7.65 9.89
C TRP A 160 -7.37 7.98 10.30
N TYR A 161 -6.88 7.29 11.32
CA TYR A 161 -5.60 7.55 11.96
C TYR A 161 -4.57 6.49 11.58
N GLY A 162 -3.37 6.91 11.28
CA GLY A 162 -2.22 6.01 11.19
C GLY A 162 -1.84 5.45 12.57
N LEU A 163 -0.83 4.58 12.58
CA LEU A 163 -0.28 4.06 13.85
C LEU A 163 0.28 5.19 14.71
N ASN A 164 0.89 6.19 14.10
CA ASN A 164 1.11 7.49 14.71
C ASN A 164 -0.15 8.34 14.47
N ARG A 165 -0.82 8.75 15.54
CA ARG A 165 -2.09 9.50 15.43
C ARG A 165 -1.96 10.87 14.77
N SER A 166 -0.77 11.45 14.72
CA SER A 166 -0.52 12.66 13.96
C SER A 166 -0.54 12.44 12.42
N ASP A 167 -0.37 11.20 11.96
CA ASP A 167 -0.56 10.81 10.55
C ASP A 167 -2.03 10.40 10.35
N THR A 168 -2.82 11.27 9.74
CA THR A 168 -4.21 10.97 9.39
C THR A 168 -4.37 10.82 7.88
N PHE A 169 -5.39 10.07 7.46
CA PHE A 169 -5.66 9.88 6.06
C PHE A 169 -6.02 11.19 5.35
N ALA A 170 -6.85 12.02 6.00
CA ALA A 170 -7.14 13.38 5.52
C ALA A 170 -5.87 14.21 5.31
N ARG A 171 -4.93 14.15 6.26
CA ARG A 171 -3.65 14.87 6.15
C ARG A 171 -2.82 14.38 4.97
N LYS A 172 -2.76 13.05 4.74
CA LYS A 172 -2.01 12.49 3.60
C LYS A 172 -2.63 12.90 2.27
N LEU A 173 -3.95 12.85 2.13
CA LEU A 173 -4.64 13.28 0.91
C LEU A 173 -4.51 14.79 0.67
N ASN A 174 -4.63 15.60 1.73
CA ASN A 174 -4.36 17.05 1.63
C ASN A 174 -2.92 17.33 1.20
N HIS A 175 -1.95 16.55 1.71
CA HIS A 175 -0.56 16.70 1.28
C HIS A 175 -0.37 16.38 -0.21
N PHE A 176 -1.06 15.36 -0.73
CA PHE A 176 -1.06 15.05 -2.16
C PHE A 176 -1.56 16.24 -2.97
N THR A 177 -2.77 16.72 -2.70
CA THR A 177 -3.38 17.78 -3.51
C THR A 177 -2.75 19.15 -3.32
N GLN A 178 -2.13 19.45 -2.15
CA GLN A 178 -1.56 20.77 -1.87
C GLN A 178 -0.07 20.89 -2.16
N LYS A 179 0.68 19.77 -2.07
CA LYS A 179 2.15 19.79 -2.11
C LYS A 179 2.74 18.90 -3.20
N GLN A 180 2.39 17.60 -3.20
CA GLN A 180 3.04 16.67 -4.10
C GLN A 180 2.59 16.87 -5.55
N PHE A 181 1.30 17.07 -5.80
CA PHE A 181 0.77 17.26 -7.15
C PHE A 181 0.71 18.71 -7.65
N GLN A 182 1.37 19.65 -6.98
CA GLN A 182 1.41 21.05 -7.41
C GLN A 182 2.23 21.29 -8.68
N PHE A 183 3.21 20.43 -8.96
CA PHE A 183 4.15 20.62 -10.06
C PHE A 183 3.52 20.22 -11.41
N SER A 184 3.65 21.09 -12.41
CA SER A 184 3.28 20.83 -13.81
C SER A 184 4.49 20.47 -14.67
N HIS A 185 5.70 20.67 -14.16
CA HIS A 185 6.95 20.34 -14.84
C HIS A 185 7.94 19.74 -13.83
N ALA A 186 8.77 18.82 -14.30
CA ALA A 186 9.91 18.30 -13.58
C ALA A 186 11.03 17.96 -14.57
N LEU A 187 12.28 18.37 -14.27
CA LEU A 187 13.35 18.35 -15.24
C LEU A 187 12.91 19.11 -16.52
N ASP A 188 13.14 18.56 -17.70
CA ASP A 188 12.73 19.14 -18.99
C ASP A 188 11.36 18.62 -19.47
N TYR A 189 10.56 18.01 -18.60
CA TYR A 189 9.30 17.36 -18.97
C TYR A 189 8.08 18.10 -18.43
N GLU A 190 7.06 18.30 -19.29
CA GLU A 190 5.74 18.70 -18.89
C GLU A 190 4.92 17.51 -18.40
N ILE A 191 4.39 17.59 -17.19
CA ILE A 191 3.60 16.52 -16.56
C ILE A 191 2.14 16.63 -17.01
N SER A 192 1.70 15.68 -17.83
CA SER A 192 0.33 15.65 -18.36
C SER A 192 -0.66 15.07 -17.35
N HIS A 193 -0.27 14.05 -16.60
CA HIS A 193 -1.15 13.32 -15.68
C HIS A 193 -0.44 13.02 -14.35
N LYS A 194 -1.24 12.96 -13.29
CA LYS A 194 -0.79 12.75 -11.92
C LYS A 194 -1.59 11.62 -11.30
N PHE A 195 -0.91 10.64 -10.72
CA PHE A 195 -1.54 9.46 -10.13
C PHE A 195 -1.07 9.22 -8.70
N ALA A 196 -2.03 9.03 -7.79
CA ALA A 196 -1.75 8.53 -6.45
C ALA A 196 -1.88 7.00 -6.44
N VAL A 197 -0.79 6.33 -6.07
CA VAL A 197 -0.72 4.88 -5.85
C VAL A 197 -0.75 4.64 -4.35
N MET A 198 -1.92 4.32 -3.81
CA MET A 198 -2.11 4.16 -2.38
C MET A 198 -2.51 2.73 -2.05
N LYS A 199 -1.55 1.93 -1.62
CA LYS A 199 -1.76 0.54 -1.23
C LYS A 199 -1.67 0.37 0.29
N GLY A 200 -2.01 -0.82 0.78
CA GLY A 200 -1.93 -1.15 2.20
C GLY A 200 -3.23 -1.70 2.75
N GLN A 201 -3.64 -1.23 3.93
CA GLN A 201 -4.79 -1.80 4.62
C GLN A 201 -5.56 -0.73 5.40
N LEU A 202 -6.88 -0.72 5.26
CA LEU A 202 -7.82 0.02 6.10
C LEU A 202 -8.42 -0.93 7.14
N PHE A 203 -8.61 -0.43 8.36
CA PHE A 203 -9.13 -1.21 9.49
C PHE A 203 -10.35 -0.54 10.09
N LEU A 204 -11.42 -1.31 10.23
CA LEU A 204 -12.64 -0.89 10.92
C LEU A 204 -12.54 -1.17 12.43
N PRO A 205 -13.20 -0.40 13.30
CA PRO A 205 -13.24 -0.69 14.72
C PRO A 205 -13.91 -2.04 15.00
N GLU A 206 -13.37 -2.81 15.94
CA GLU A 206 -13.92 -4.13 16.35
C GLU A 206 -15.40 -4.10 16.72
N HIS A 207 -15.87 -3.01 17.33
CA HIS A 207 -17.25 -2.84 17.79
C HIS A 207 -18.09 -1.95 16.87
N SER A 208 -17.66 -1.79 15.60
CA SER A 208 -18.44 -1.00 14.64
C SER A 208 -19.79 -1.67 14.37
N LYS A 209 -20.85 -1.09 14.91
CA LYS A 209 -22.23 -1.51 14.61
C LYS A 209 -22.63 -0.87 13.28
N ASN A 210 -22.71 -1.67 12.22
CA ASN A 210 -23.38 -1.36 10.93
C ASN A 210 -23.24 0.08 10.41
N ASN A 211 -22.08 0.71 10.52
CA ASN A 211 -21.86 1.98 9.87
C ASN A 211 -21.71 1.74 8.37
N LEU A 212 -22.51 2.45 7.57
CA LEU A 212 -22.33 2.46 6.13
C LEU A 212 -20.89 2.89 5.83
N GLN A 213 -20.18 2.03 5.12
CA GLN A 213 -18.81 2.35 4.72
C GLN A 213 -18.82 3.53 3.74
N PRO A 214 -17.91 4.49 3.88
CA PRO A 214 -17.75 5.55 2.89
C PRO A 214 -17.54 4.99 1.48
N ASN A 215 -18.19 5.61 0.49
CA ASN A 215 -18.16 5.16 -0.91
C ASN A 215 -16.77 5.24 -1.57
N TRP A 216 -15.85 6.01 -1.02
CA TRP A 216 -14.49 6.13 -1.49
C TRP A 216 -13.58 4.96 -1.07
N ILE A 217 -14.00 4.10 -0.13
CA ILE A 217 -13.25 2.90 0.25
C ILE A 217 -13.30 1.88 -0.89
N ASN A 218 -12.15 1.36 -1.26
CA ASN A 218 -12.10 0.30 -2.27
C ASN A 218 -12.47 -1.06 -1.65
N THR A 219 -13.68 -1.51 -1.90
CA THR A 219 -14.21 -2.78 -1.38
C THR A 219 -13.63 -4.02 -2.06
N ASN A 220 -12.89 -3.87 -3.17
CA ASN A 220 -12.12 -4.97 -3.77
C ASN A 220 -10.83 -5.29 -2.99
N ARG A 221 -10.44 -4.43 -2.05
CA ARG A 221 -9.41 -4.71 -1.06
C ARG A 221 -10.05 -5.10 0.27
N ARG A 222 -9.65 -6.28 0.82
CA ARG A 222 -10.21 -6.71 2.11
C ARG A 222 -9.89 -5.67 3.20
N LEU A 223 -10.87 -5.40 4.05
CA LEU A 223 -10.70 -4.57 5.24
C LEU A 223 -10.20 -5.43 6.40
N GLY A 224 -9.38 -4.83 7.26
CA GLY A 224 -9.03 -5.42 8.54
C GLY A 224 -9.95 -4.93 9.65
N VAL A 225 -9.74 -5.45 10.84
CA VAL A 225 -10.38 -5.02 12.07
C VAL A 225 -9.30 -4.52 13.01
N TRP A 226 -9.58 -3.50 13.82
CA TRP A 226 -8.68 -3.05 14.87
C TRP A 226 -9.39 -2.91 16.22
N GLY A 227 -8.65 -3.09 17.28
CA GLY A 227 -9.17 -2.97 18.62
C GLY A 227 -8.09 -3.03 19.70
N THR A 228 -8.54 -2.98 20.95
CA THR A 228 -7.70 -3.02 22.16
C THR A 228 -7.86 -4.32 22.94
N SER A 229 -8.77 -5.20 22.51
CA SER A 229 -9.03 -6.48 23.16
C SER A 229 -8.09 -7.57 22.68
N ILE A 230 -7.53 -8.31 23.62
CA ILE A 230 -6.86 -9.58 23.35
C ILE A 230 -7.94 -10.60 23.02
N LYS A 231 -7.76 -11.34 21.91
CA LYS A 231 -8.71 -12.35 21.49
C LYS A 231 -8.58 -13.61 22.35
N ASP A 232 -9.73 -14.16 22.77
CA ASP A 232 -9.77 -15.37 23.62
C ASP A 232 -9.14 -16.59 22.96
N SER A 233 -9.20 -16.66 21.63
CA SER A 233 -8.57 -17.67 20.81
C SER A 233 -7.17 -17.23 20.32
N SER A 234 -6.26 -16.90 21.25
CA SER A 234 -4.90 -16.47 20.88
C SER A 234 -4.15 -17.48 20.01
N GLN A 235 -4.55 -18.76 20.02
CA GLN A 235 -3.98 -19.81 19.21
C GLN A 235 -4.28 -19.67 17.72
N ASP A 236 -5.34 -18.93 17.35
CA ASP A 236 -5.76 -18.74 15.97
C ASP A 236 -5.09 -17.53 15.30
N PHE A 237 -4.22 -16.82 16.02
CA PHE A 237 -3.57 -15.62 15.51
C PHE A 237 -2.06 -15.78 15.39
N TYR A 238 -1.54 -15.33 14.25
CA TYR A 238 -0.11 -15.20 13.99
C TYR A 238 0.26 -13.70 14.00
N ARG A 239 1.28 -13.33 14.80
CA ARG A 239 1.78 -11.95 14.84
C ARG A 239 2.74 -11.70 13.69
N LEU A 240 2.36 -10.83 12.77
CA LEU A 240 3.17 -10.50 11.60
C LEU A 240 4.42 -9.70 11.98
N SER A 241 5.57 -10.08 11.46
CA SER A 241 6.77 -9.26 11.47
C SER A 241 6.56 -8.00 10.62
N ARG A 242 7.37 -6.97 10.84
CA ARG A 242 7.14 -5.67 10.16
C ARG A 242 7.13 -5.77 8.64
N GLN A 243 8.00 -6.59 8.05
CA GLN A 243 8.05 -6.77 6.60
C GLN A 243 6.83 -7.51 6.05
N GLU A 244 6.26 -8.44 6.82
CA GLU A 244 5.05 -9.19 6.45
C GLU A 244 3.79 -8.31 6.42
N TRP A 245 3.84 -7.07 6.92
CA TRP A 245 2.72 -6.15 6.81
C TRP A 245 2.36 -5.82 5.36
N ILE A 246 3.34 -5.83 4.44
CA ILE A 246 3.08 -5.65 3.00
C ILE A 246 2.26 -6.84 2.50
N CYS A 247 2.74 -8.05 2.78
CA CYS A 247 2.05 -9.29 2.48
C CYS A 247 2.54 -10.38 3.43
N PRO A 248 1.65 -11.11 4.13
CA PRO A 248 2.04 -12.13 5.09
C PRO A 248 2.77 -13.31 4.45
N HIS A 249 3.63 -13.95 5.23
CA HIS A 249 4.30 -15.19 4.82
C HIS A 249 3.40 -16.39 5.16
N ILE A 250 2.74 -16.96 4.16
CA ILE A 250 1.71 -18.00 4.35
C ILE A 250 2.23 -19.21 5.12
N GLU A 251 3.47 -19.66 4.86
CA GLU A 251 4.05 -20.83 5.51
C GLU A 251 4.32 -20.62 7.02
N LYS A 252 4.46 -19.37 7.45
CA LYS A 252 4.69 -19.02 8.85
C LYS A 252 3.40 -18.67 9.61
N CYS A 253 2.26 -18.58 8.94
CA CYS A 253 0.98 -18.26 9.56
C CYS A 253 0.42 -19.40 10.44
N SER A 254 1.20 -20.44 10.76
CA SER A 254 0.86 -21.49 11.71
C SER A 254 1.38 -21.23 13.12
N GLU A 255 2.25 -20.25 13.32
CA GLU A 255 2.75 -19.88 14.64
C GLU A 255 1.72 -19.09 15.42
N THR A 256 1.49 -19.42 16.68
CA THR A 256 0.53 -18.73 17.55
C THR A 256 1.13 -17.48 18.15
N ALA A 257 0.31 -16.49 18.43
CA ALA A 257 0.71 -15.33 19.22
C ALA A 257 0.84 -15.71 20.70
N LEU A 258 2.06 -15.65 21.24
CA LEU A 258 2.31 -15.97 22.65
C LEU A 258 1.88 -14.84 23.61
N TRP A 259 1.96 -13.59 23.16
CA TRP A 259 1.48 -12.40 23.87
C TRP A 259 1.08 -11.30 22.90
N TRP A 260 0.21 -10.44 23.36
CA TRP A 260 -0.32 -9.35 22.56
C TRP A 260 0.43 -8.05 22.82
N THR A 261 1.06 -7.51 21.80
CA THR A 261 1.69 -6.19 21.77
C THR A 261 1.20 -5.43 20.57
N ASP A 262 1.32 -4.09 20.57
CA ASP A 262 0.97 -3.27 19.40
C ASP A 262 1.52 -3.88 18.12
N GLY A 263 0.65 -4.15 17.16
CA GLY A 263 1.05 -4.80 15.92
C GLY A 263 -0.09 -5.36 15.09
N LEU A 264 0.28 -5.90 13.94
CA LEU A 264 -0.64 -6.54 13.00
C LEU A 264 -0.61 -8.05 13.22
N TYR A 265 -1.79 -8.61 13.32
CA TYR A 265 -2.04 -10.05 13.49
C TYR A 265 -2.87 -10.57 12.33
N LEU A 266 -2.58 -11.78 11.90
CA LEU A 266 -3.36 -12.53 10.93
C LEU A 266 -4.06 -13.69 11.64
N GLN A 267 -5.38 -13.77 11.51
CA GLN A 267 -6.13 -14.93 11.96
C GLN A 267 -5.91 -16.07 10.95
N THR A 268 -5.39 -17.20 11.41
CA THR A 268 -4.88 -18.26 10.53
C THR A 268 -5.99 -18.95 9.74
N GLU A 269 -7.15 -19.16 10.34
CA GLU A 269 -8.28 -19.85 9.68
C GLU A 269 -8.99 -18.97 8.66
N THR A 270 -9.30 -17.73 9.04
CA THR A 270 -10.13 -16.82 8.23
C THR A 270 -9.29 -15.92 7.33
N GLN A 271 -7.98 -15.86 7.55
CA GLN A 271 -7.04 -14.94 6.89
C GLN A 271 -7.43 -13.46 7.10
N ASN A 272 -8.15 -13.15 8.18
CA ASN A 272 -8.52 -11.78 8.53
C ASN A 272 -7.40 -11.07 9.27
N PHE A 273 -7.25 -9.79 8.98
CA PHE A 273 -6.27 -8.93 9.65
C PHE A 273 -6.86 -8.27 10.88
N TYR A 274 -6.12 -8.34 11.99
CA TYR A 274 -6.45 -7.65 13.24
C TYR A 274 -5.29 -6.76 13.67
N MET A 275 -5.52 -5.45 13.75
CA MET A 275 -4.55 -4.50 14.29
C MET A 275 -4.82 -4.31 15.78
N TYR A 276 -3.97 -4.91 16.61
CA TYR A 276 -4.04 -4.70 18.06
C TYR A 276 -3.35 -3.41 18.46
N ARG A 277 -4.03 -2.61 19.29
CA ARG A 277 -3.51 -1.38 19.87
C ARG A 277 -3.65 -1.42 21.37
N ASN A 278 -2.57 -1.21 22.11
CA ASN A 278 -2.63 -1.15 23.57
C ASN A 278 -3.40 0.11 24.00
N ALA A 279 -4.46 -0.08 24.80
CA ALA A 279 -5.33 1.00 25.26
C ALA A 279 -4.58 2.10 26.05
N ASN A 280 -3.53 1.73 26.80
CA ASN A 280 -2.72 2.69 27.56
C ASN A 280 -1.89 3.60 26.67
N LEU A 281 -1.44 3.11 25.51
CA LEU A 281 -0.68 3.91 24.54
C LEU A 281 -1.59 4.86 23.74
N LEU A 282 -2.87 4.52 23.55
CA LEU A 282 -3.84 5.38 22.87
C LEU A 282 -4.23 6.63 23.70
N LYS A 283 -4.07 6.57 25.03
CA LYS A 283 -4.37 7.69 25.94
C LYS A 283 -3.26 8.73 26.03
N LEU A 284 -2.09 8.46 25.47
CA LEU A 284 -0.92 9.35 25.52
C LEU A 284 -0.89 10.38 24.37
N TYR A 285 -1.90 10.39 23.52
CA TYR A 285 -2.07 11.29 22.39
C TYR A 285 -3.49 11.87 22.41
#